data_bf47379158e0b26f0d4c6dcfd84862c6
#
_entry.id   bf47379158e0b26f0d4c6dcfd84862c6
#
_cell.length_a   1.000
_cell.length_b   1.000
_cell.length_c   1.000
_cell.angle_alpha   90.00
_cell.angle_beta   90.00
_cell.angle_gamma   90.00
#
_symmetry.space_group_name_H-M   'P 1'
#
loop_
_entity.id
_entity.type
_entity.pdbx_description
1 polymer ?
#
loop_
_entity_poly.entity_id
_entity_poly.type
_entity_poly.pdbx_seq_one_letter_code
_entity_poly.pdbx_strand_id
1 'polypeptide(L)'
;MVKKILEVGYGSVNKVRMGDNLPLAFILGPCAIESREHAFKMAESIGKICRRVGVPWIYKSCYDKDCRSSPDSFHGLGADHGLRI
;
A
#
# COMPACT_ATOMS: atom_id res chain seq x y z
N MET A 1 24.27 -18.66 1.64
CA MET A 1 23.36 -17.56 1.36
C MET A 1 22.60 -17.19 2.62
N VAL A 2 22.61 -15.93 2.99
CA VAL A 2 21.87 -15.45 4.16
C VAL A 2 20.42 -15.24 3.75
N LYS A 3 19.51 -15.90 4.44
CA LYS A 3 18.08 -15.75 4.22
C LYS A 3 17.58 -14.53 4.98
N LYS A 4 16.83 -13.67 4.32
CA LYS A 4 16.27 -12.47 4.93
C LYS A 4 14.76 -12.52 4.91
N ILE A 5 14.18 -12.18 6.05
CA ILE A 5 12.74 -12.03 6.20
C ILE A 5 12.47 -10.60 6.61
N LEU A 6 11.56 -9.94 5.89
CA LEU A 6 11.11 -8.60 6.22
C LEU A 6 9.74 -8.68 6.88
N GLU A 7 9.54 -7.83 7.89
CA GLU A 7 8.22 -7.69 8.52
C GLU A 7 7.75 -6.26 8.35
N VAL A 8 6.49 -6.10 7.95
CA VAL A 8 5.86 -4.79 7.80
C VAL A 8 4.65 -4.74 8.72
N GLY A 9 4.53 -3.66 9.47
CA GLY A 9 3.46 -3.47 10.44
C GLY A 9 4.01 -3.28 11.83
N TYR A 10 3.28 -2.56 12.67
CA TYR A 10 3.67 -2.33 14.06
C TYR A 10 2.42 -2.21 14.93
N GLY A 11 2.66 -2.25 16.25
CA GLY A 11 1.56 -2.15 17.20
C GLY A 11 0.68 -3.39 17.19
N SER A 12 -0.64 -3.18 17.19
CA SER A 12 -1.60 -4.26 17.24
C SER A 12 -2.00 -4.82 15.88
N VAL A 13 -1.48 -4.26 14.78
CA VAL A 13 -1.81 -4.77 13.45
C VAL A 13 -1.08 -6.07 13.17
N ASN A 14 -1.70 -6.92 12.35
CA ASN A 14 -1.05 -8.14 11.90
C ASN A 14 0.09 -7.78 10.97
N LYS A 15 1.27 -8.35 11.26
CA LYS A 15 2.45 -8.08 10.46
C LYS A 15 2.46 -8.92 9.20
N VAL A 16 2.91 -8.33 8.10
CA VAL A 16 3.12 -9.03 6.84
C VAL A 16 4.59 -9.41 6.76
N ARG A 17 4.86 -10.70 6.61
CA ARG A 17 6.23 -11.22 6.51
C ARG A 17 6.52 -11.61 5.07
N MET A 18 7.67 -11.19 4.57
CA MET A 18 8.09 -11.42 3.19
C MET A 18 9.50 -11.96 3.16
N GLY A 19 9.77 -12.77 2.18
CA GLY A 19 11.12 -13.24 1.89
C GLY A 19 11.26 -14.75 2.00
N ASP A 20 12.42 -15.22 1.59
CA ASP A 20 12.83 -16.61 1.66
C ASP A 20 11.76 -17.58 1.16
N ASN A 21 11.31 -18.53 2.00
CA ASN A 21 10.29 -19.52 1.63
C ASN A 21 8.87 -19.12 2.02
N LEU A 22 8.67 -17.87 2.43
CA LEU A 22 7.36 -17.39 2.80
C LEU A 22 6.46 -17.21 1.57
N PRO A 23 5.13 -17.27 1.75
CA PRO A 23 4.21 -17.02 0.65
C PRO A 23 4.44 -15.65 0.03
N LEU A 24 4.09 -15.52 -1.25
CA LEU A 24 4.19 -14.26 -1.96
C LEU A 24 3.29 -13.22 -1.31
N ALA A 25 3.84 -12.06 -1.02
CA ALA A 25 3.08 -10.93 -0.49
C ALA A 25 2.85 -9.92 -1.60
N PHE A 26 1.72 -9.22 -1.53
CA PHE A 26 1.33 -8.23 -2.54
C PHE A 26 1.41 -6.82 -1.95
N ILE A 27 1.87 -5.89 -2.76
CA ILE A 27 1.89 -4.46 -2.43
C ILE A 27 0.92 -3.80 -3.39
N LEU A 28 -0.22 -3.37 -2.89
CA LEU A 28 -1.35 -2.94 -3.72
C LEU A 28 -1.95 -1.65 -3.20
N GLY A 29 -2.43 -0.82 -4.13
CA GLY A 29 -3.12 0.41 -3.81
C GLY A 29 -3.26 1.30 -5.03
N PRO A 30 -4.11 2.32 -4.97
CA PRO A 30 -4.22 3.28 -6.07
C PRO A 30 -2.92 4.06 -6.23
N CYS A 31 -2.64 4.48 -7.46
CA CYS A 31 -1.38 5.17 -7.76
C CYS A 31 -1.18 6.44 -6.94
N ALA A 32 -2.27 7.17 -6.67
CA ALA A 32 -2.18 8.42 -5.91
C ALA A 32 -3.22 8.46 -4.81
N ILE A 33 -2.89 9.12 -3.70
CA ILE A 33 -3.86 9.40 -2.64
C ILE A 33 -4.72 10.57 -3.10
N GLU A 34 -6.00 10.32 -3.31
CA GLU A 34 -6.94 11.36 -3.76
C GLU A 34 -7.64 12.05 -2.60
N SER A 35 -7.95 11.30 -1.55
CA SER A 35 -8.58 11.80 -0.34
C SER A 35 -8.44 10.74 0.75
N ARG A 36 -8.72 11.13 1.99
CA ARG A 36 -8.75 10.19 3.09
C ARG A 36 -9.83 9.12 2.89
N GLU A 37 -11.03 9.56 2.51
CA GLU A 37 -12.15 8.62 2.28
C GLU A 37 -11.82 7.63 1.17
N HIS A 38 -11.24 8.10 0.07
CA HIS A 38 -10.85 7.24 -1.03
C HIS A 38 -9.80 6.22 -0.60
N ALA A 39 -8.78 6.66 0.14
CA ALA A 39 -7.72 5.77 0.61
C ALA A 39 -8.29 4.65 1.49
N PHE A 40 -9.13 4.99 2.46
CA PHE A 40 -9.73 4.00 3.35
C PHE A 40 -10.67 3.06 2.62
N LYS A 41 -11.46 3.59 1.69
CA LYS A 41 -12.38 2.76 0.88
C LYS A 41 -11.60 1.76 0.04
N MET A 42 -10.51 2.19 -0.60
CA MET A 42 -9.69 1.30 -1.41
C MET A 42 -8.98 0.26 -0.56
N ALA A 43 -8.44 0.65 0.60
CA ALA A 43 -7.80 -0.28 1.50
C ALA A 43 -8.79 -1.35 1.98
N GLU A 44 -10.01 -0.96 2.30
CA GLU A 44 -11.05 -1.90 2.74
C GLU A 44 -11.41 -2.87 1.62
N SER A 45 -11.61 -2.37 0.40
CA SER A 45 -11.98 -3.21 -0.74
C SER A 45 -10.88 -4.21 -1.09
N ILE A 46 -9.63 -3.73 -1.15
CA ILE A 46 -8.49 -4.61 -1.45
C ILE A 46 -8.29 -5.63 -0.33
N GLY A 47 -8.45 -5.20 0.92
CA GLY A 47 -8.33 -6.11 2.07
C GLY A 47 -9.34 -7.24 2.02
N LYS A 48 -10.58 -6.96 1.62
CA LYS A 48 -11.60 -7.99 1.46
C LYS A 48 -11.22 -9.00 0.38
N ILE A 49 -10.71 -8.51 -0.74
CA ILE A 49 -10.29 -9.38 -1.84
C ILE A 49 -9.12 -10.27 -1.40
N CYS A 50 -8.12 -9.68 -0.75
CA CYS A 50 -6.93 -10.42 -0.31
C CYS A 50 -7.27 -11.47 0.74
N ARG A 51 -8.22 -11.17 1.65
CA ARG A 51 -8.69 -12.17 2.61
C ARG A 51 -9.42 -13.32 1.93
N ARG A 52 -10.22 -13.03 0.92
CA ARG A 52 -10.94 -14.05 0.17
C ARG A 52 -9.97 -14.97 -0.57
N VAL A 53 -8.94 -14.39 -1.17
CA VAL A 53 -7.93 -15.15 -1.90
C VAL A 53 -6.93 -15.83 -0.95
N GLY A 54 -6.76 -15.30 0.24
CA GLY A 54 -5.85 -15.87 1.23
C GLY A 54 -4.40 -15.44 1.04
N VAL A 55 -4.17 -14.18 0.66
CA VAL A 55 -2.81 -13.68 0.43
C VAL A 55 -2.49 -12.53 1.38
N PRO A 56 -1.24 -12.45 1.87
CA PRO A 56 -0.79 -11.29 2.63
C PRO A 56 -0.60 -10.10 1.70
N TRP A 57 -0.88 -8.90 2.20
CA TRP A 57 -0.76 -7.72 1.38
C TRP A 57 -0.41 -6.49 2.21
N ILE A 58 0.17 -5.50 1.54
CA ILE A 58 0.54 -4.22 2.12
C ILE A 58 -0.11 -3.14 1.26
N TYR A 59 -0.77 -2.19 1.91
CA TYR A 59 -1.33 -1.04 1.20
C TYR A 59 -0.21 -0.09 0.81
N LYS A 60 -0.24 0.37 -0.43
CA LYS A 60 0.72 1.34 -0.93
C LYS A 60 0.02 2.33 -1.85
N SER A 61 0.25 3.62 -1.62
CA SER A 61 -0.23 4.67 -2.50
C SER A 61 0.74 5.84 -2.41
N CYS A 62 0.79 6.65 -3.46
CA CYS A 62 1.75 7.75 -3.52
C CYS A 62 1.09 9.06 -3.14
N TYR A 63 1.76 9.85 -2.31
CA TYR A 63 1.31 11.20 -2.00
C TYR A 63 1.59 12.16 -3.15
N ASP A 64 2.54 11.83 -4.01
CA ASP A 64 2.87 12.59 -5.21
C ASP A 64 3.27 11.62 -6.31
N LYS A 65 2.60 11.73 -7.45
CA LYS A 65 2.84 10.83 -8.57
C LYS A 65 3.66 11.55 -9.64
N ASP A 66 4.97 11.59 -9.44
CA ASP A 66 5.91 12.29 -10.34
C ASP A 66 5.98 11.67 -11.74
N CYS A 67 5.58 10.42 -11.88
CA CYS A 67 5.72 9.71 -13.15
C CYS A 67 4.65 10.05 -14.18
N ARG A 68 3.71 10.95 -13.86
CA ARG A 68 2.69 11.36 -14.83
C ARG A 68 3.34 12.20 -15.93
N SER A 69 2.93 11.94 -17.17
CA SER A 69 3.49 12.60 -18.35
C SER A 69 3.03 14.04 -18.49
N SER A 70 1.87 14.41 -17.94
CA SER A 70 1.34 15.77 -18.03
C SER A 70 1.48 16.50 -16.71
N PRO A 71 2.11 17.68 -16.68
CA PRO A 71 2.21 18.46 -15.44
C PRO A 71 0.86 18.96 -14.92
N ASP A 72 -0.16 19.01 -15.79
CA ASP A 72 -1.49 19.42 -15.38
C ASP A 72 -2.34 18.29 -14.83
N SER A 73 -1.85 17.05 -14.89
CA SER A 73 -2.56 15.89 -14.34
C SER A 73 -2.53 15.91 -12.82
N PHE A 74 -3.53 15.29 -12.20
CA PHE A 74 -3.55 15.12 -10.77
C PHE A 74 -2.41 14.18 -10.34
N HIS A 75 -1.54 14.67 -9.44
CA HIS A 75 -0.37 13.93 -8.96
C HIS A 75 -0.54 13.37 -7.56
N GLY A 76 -1.56 13.78 -6.82
CA GLY A 76 -1.77 13.41 -5.43
C GLY A 76 -1.93 14.63 -4.55
N LEU A 77 -2.01 14.42 -3.25
CA LEU A 77 -2.27 15.48 -2.27
C LEU A 77 -1.01 16.19 -1.76
N GLY A 78 0.16 15.72 -2.19
CA GLY A 78 1.42 16.23 -1.71
C GLY A 78 1.85 15.62 -0.37
N ALA A 79 3.09 15.88 0.04
CA ALA A 79 3.69 15.21 1.20
C ALA A 79 2.97 15.55 2.50
N ASP A 80 2.68 16.83 2.74
CA ASP A 80 2.04 17.24 4.00
C ASP A 80 0.70 16.55 4.23
N HIS A 81 -0.18 16.65 3.26
CA HIS A 81 -1.54 16.12 3.39
C HIS A 81 -1.53 14.59 3.25
N GLY A 82 -0.79 14.09 2.27
CA GLY A 82 -0.77 12.64 2.01
C GLY A 82 -0.21 11.82 3.15
N LEU A 83 0.85 12.29 3.78
CA LEU A 83 1.47 11.57 4.89
C LEU A 83 0.64 11.56 6.17
N ARG A 84 -0.38 12.42 6.27
CA ARG A 84 -1.29 12.44 7.41
C ARG A 84 -2.44 11.45 7.28
N ILE A 85 -2.62 10.89 6.12
CA ILE A 85 -3.66 9.90 5.85
C ILE A 85 -3.16 8.49 6.17
#